data_5b0fd15b381d373b7d6a38e99109834f
#
_entry.id   5b0fd15b381d373b7d6a38e99109834f
#
_cell.length_a   1.000
_cell.length_b   1.000
_cell.length_c   1.000
_cell.angle_alpha   90.00
_cell.angle_beta   90.00
_cell.angle_gamma   90.00
#
_symmetry.space_group_name_H-M   'P 1'
#
loop_
_entity.id
_entity.type
_entity.pdbx_description
1 polymer ?
#
loop_
_entity_poly.entity_id
_entity_poly.type
_entity_poly.pdbx_seq_one_letter_code
_entity_poly.pdbx_strand_id
1 'polypeptide(L)'
;MKKGLLTFIISMVAMAAMAQVERPKLVVGLVVDQMRWDYLYVYYDKYEKGGLRRLVDEGFNCNNNLINYVPTVTGIGHASIYTGSTPALHSIAGNDFYMDGRFTYCCSDHSVKSVGGEGRAGEMSPRKMTATTIGDMLKVATDFRSKVIGVAMKDRAAILPAGQAADAAYWWDNSVGHYITSSYYMQDLPQWVKKFNEENTWNPGKDIKMSPDGVTKTFLMAQAAIENEKLGQRGECDMLCISVSPTDAIGHSFGTRGKENYDVYMQLDHDLAKFLTYLDKTIGKGQYLLFLSADHGAAHNSTMLNDHRIPAGGWSVGDARKRLNEHLKAKFGLDNMAPYTYSYKIFLDRPGIRQAGLKLQDVVDEAIDFLRQEKDLLYVVDLARASEASIPAFLKEQLINGWNAQRSGDIYCVTRSGLYDFVPGSDYRGTTHGAWNPYDSHIPCVFFGWKVKHGNSSRTNYMVDVAPTVCAMLRIQMPNSCIGNPITEVADQQ
;
A
#
# COMPACT_ATOMS: atom_id res chain seq x y z
N MET A 1 -10.82 61.37 -10.56
CA MET A 1 -10.77 60.43 -9.39
C MET A 1 -11.50 59.09 -9.64
N LYS A 2 -12.75 59.06 -10.13
CA LYS A 2 -13.50 57.78 -10.32
C LYS A 2 -12.85 56.80 -11.31
N LYS A 3 -12.23 57.28 -12.42
CA LYS A 3 -11.56 56.42 -13.40
C LYS A 3 -10.26 55.81 -12.87
N GLY A 4 -9.48 56.53 -12.05
CA GLY A 4 -8.26 56.03 -11.44
C GLY A 4 -8.53 54.97 -10.36
N LEU A 5 -9.63 55.12 -9.59
CA LEU A 5 -10.03 54.14 -8.59
C LEU A 5 -10.51 52.80 -9.21
N LEU A 6 -11.24 52.88 -10.33
CA LEU A 6 -11.71 51.70 -11.06
C LEU A 6 -10.55 50.93 -11.68
N THR A 7 -9.56 51.64 -12.26
CA THR A 7 -8.36 51.01 -12.82
C THR A 7 -7.51 50.33 -11.71
N PHE A 8 -7.39 50.95 -10.54
CA PHE A 8 -6.67 50.42 -9.41
C PHE A 8 -7.36 49.14 -8.82
N ILE A 9 -8.69 49.17 -8.73
CA ILE A 9 -9.47 47.98 -8.28
C ILE A 9 -9.36 46.85 -9.31
N ILE A 10 -9.44 47.13 -10.63
CA ILE A 10 -9.26 46.10 -11.67
C ILE A 10 -7.85 45.54 -11.65
N SER A 11 -6.81 46.38 -11.41
CA SER A 11 -5.44 45.91 -11.27
C SER A 11 -5.21 45.06 -10.01
N MET A 12 -5.85 45.39 -8.88
CA MET A 12 -5.80 44.56 -7.66
C MET A 12 -6.52 43.22 -7.83
N VAL A 13 -7.66 43.20 -8.50
CA VAL A 13 -8.39 41.95 -8.79
C VAL A 13 -7.59 41.09 -9.80
N ALA A 14 -6.96 41.70 -10.79
CA ALA A 14 -6.08 41.00 -11.74
C ALA A 14 -4.81 40.44 -11.03
N MET A 15 -4.20 41.21 -10.11
CA MET A 15 -3.06 40.72 -9.31
C MET A 15 -3.45 39.60 -8.32
N ALA A 16 -4.65 39.66 -7.73
CA ALA A 16 -5.15 38.59 -6.89
C ALA A 16 -5.43 37.29 -7.68
N ALA A 17 -5.89 37.44 -8.94
CA ALA A 17 -6.07 36.30 -9.85
C ALA A 17 -4.74 35.64 -10.30
N MET A 18 -3.62 36.42 -10.32
CA MET A 18 -2.29 35.89 -10.68
C MET A 18 -1.55 35.18 -9.54
N ALA A 19 -2.09 35.17 -8.31
CA ALA A 19 -1.45 34.59 -7.13
C ALA A 19 -1.92 33.15 -6.81
N GLN A 20 -2.88 32.61 -7.57
CA GLN A 20 -3.37 31.27 -7.32
C GLN A 20 -2.35 30.23 -7.81
N VAL A 21 -1.87 29.38 -6.90
CA VAL A 21 -1.00 28.25 -7.25
C VAL A 21 -1.73 27.33 -8.22
N GLU A 22 -1.16 27.16 -9.41
CA GLU A 22 -1.72 26.25 -10.41
C GLU A 22 -1.60 24.78 -9.92
N ARG A 23 -2.72 24.07 -9.92
CA ARG A 23 -2.83 22.66 -9.53
C ARG A 23 -3.71 21.91 -10.51
N PRO A 24 -3.57 20.57 -10.62
CA PRO A 24 -4.54 19.78 -11.37
C PRO A 24 -5.91 19.88 -10.69
N LYS A 25 -6.97 19.62 -11.43
CA LYS A 25 -8.32 19.57 -10.86
C LYS A 25 -8.49 18.35 -9.93
N LEU A 26 -7.85 17.24 -10.28
CA LEU A 26 -7.93 15.98 -9.54
C LEU A 26 -6.56 15.30 -9.51
N VAL A 27 -6.19 14.78 -8.35
CA VAL A 27 -5.09 13.80 -8.19
C VAL A 27 -5.70 12.42 -8.05
N VAL A 28 -5.25 11.47 -8.86
CA VAL A 28 -5.66 10.06 -8.79
C VAL A 28 -4.45 9.22 -8.42
N GLY A 29 -4.46 8.63 -7.24
CA GLY A 29 -3.50 7.62 -6.84
C GLY A 29 -4.08 6.24 -7.14
N LEU A 30 -3.47 5.49 -8.06
CA LEU A 30 -3.85 4.13 -8.41
C LEU A 30 -2.79 3.15 -7.91
N VAL A 31 -3.15 2.34 -6.91
CA VAL A 31 -2.30 1.26 -6.41
C VAL A 31 -2.89 -0.07 -6.88
N VAL A 32 -2.08 -0.88 -7.56
CA VAL A 32 -2.44 -2.25 -7.97
C VAL A 32 -1.76 -3.22 -7.02
N ASP A 33 -2.55 -3.85 -6.17
CA ASP A 33 -2.10 -4.75 -5.10
C ASP A 33 -1.32 -5.95 -5.70
N GLN A 34 -0.13 -6.22 -5.18
CA GLN A 34 0.78 -7.29 -5.64
C GLN A 34 1.28 -7.13 -7.09
N MET A 35 1.30 -5.91 -7.64
CA MET A 35 1.77 -5.73 -9.01
C MET A 35 3.30 -5.69 -9.08
N ARG A 36 3.88 -6.70 -9.71
CA ARG A 36 5.30 -6.71 -10.07
C ARG A 36 5.56 -5.66 -11.17
N TRP A 37 6.75 -5.06 -11.15
CA TRP A 37 7.16 -4.12 -12.19
C TRP A 37 7.10 -4.73 -13.60
N ASP A 38 7.52 -6.00 -13.74
CA ASP A 38 7.59 -6.67 -15.05
C ASP A 38 6.22 -6.93 -15.69
N TYR A 39 5.10 -6.83 -14.95
CA TYR A 39 3.75 -6.97 -15.52
C TYR A 39 3.40 -5.85 -16.51
N LEU A 40 4.00 -4.67 -16.39
CA LEU A 40 3.85 -3.61 -17.39
C LEU A 40 4.35 -4.05 -18.78
N TYR A 41 5.33 -4.97 -18.83
CA TYR A 41 6.01 -5.37 -20.06
C TYR A 41 5.69 -6.78 -20.51
N VAL A 42 5.47 -7.72 -19.58
CA VAL A 42 5.18 -9.13 -19.90
C VAL A 42 3.88 -9.27 -20.70
N TYR A 43 2.92 -8.43 -20.44
CA TYR A 43 1.62 -8.43 -21.13
C TYR A 43 1.44 -7.24 -22.08
N TYR A 44 2.49 -6.46 -22.36
CA TYR A 44 2.42 -5.21 -23.09
C TYR A 44 1.67 -5.32 -24.43
N ASP A 45 1.98 -6.35 -25.24
CA ASP A 45 1.33 -6.59 -26.53
C ASP A 45 -0.14 -7.04 -26.43
N LYS A 46 -0.60 -7.39 -25.24
CA LYS A 46 -1.97 -7.82 -24.95
C LYS A 46 -2.82 -6.68 -24.41
N TYR A 47 -2.19 -5.66 -23.85
CA TYR A 47 -2.88 -4.51 -23.30
C TYR A 47 -3.53 -3.64 -24.38
N GLU A 48 -4.71 -3.09 -24.06
CA GLU A 48 -5.38 -2.11 -24.88
C GLU A 48 -4.56 -0.81 -24.96
N LYS A 49 -4.61 -0.12 -26.07
CA LYS A 49 -3.93 1.17 -26.25
C LYS A 49 -4.39 2.24 -25.26
N GLY A 50 -5.59 2.11 -24.70
CA GLY A 50 -6.20 3.04 -23.77
C GLY A 50 -5.93 2.76 -22.28
N GLY A 51 -5.40 1.58 -21.93
CA GLY A 51 -5.21 1.09 -20.58
C GLY A 51 -3.79 1.25 -20.03
N LEU A 52 -3.22 0.18 -19.49
CA LEU A 52 -1.85 0.15 -18.96
C LEU A 52 -0.82 0.56 -20.00
N ARG A 53 -1.03 0.13 -21.25
CA ARG A 53 -0.17 0.55 -22.36
C ARG A 53 -0.15 2.07 -22.55
N ARG A 54 -1.28 2.76 -22.39
CA ARG A 54 -1.34 4.22 -22.46
C ARG A 54 -0.48 4.89 -21.38
N LEU A 55 -0.50 4.34 -20.17
CA LEU A 55 0.33 4.87 -19.08
C LEU A 55 1.82 4.68 -19.38
N VAL A 56 2.21 3.55 -19.97
CA VAL A 56 3.61 3.30 -20.38
C VAL A 56 4.03 4.20 -21.54
N ASP A 57 3.17 4.38 -22.54
CA ASP A 57 3.49 5.09 -23.79
C ASP A 57 3.40 6.62 -23.69
N GLU A 58 2.53 7.15 -22.81
CA GLU A 58 2.29 8.59 -22.69
C GLU A 58 2.79 9.15 -21.33
N GLY A 59 3.03 8.32 -20.33
CA GLY A 59 3.45 8.73 -18.99
C GLY A 59 4.97 8.81 -18.81
N PHE A 60 5.40 9.13 -17.59
CA PHE A 60 6.79 9.05 -17.16
C PHE A 60 6.99 7.78 -16.32
N ASN A 61 7.87 6.88 -16.78
CA ASN A 61 8.10 5.56 -16.19
C ASN A 61 9.38 5.55 -15.35
N CYS A 62 9.26 5.30 -14.05
CA CYS A 62 10.38 5.07 -13.14
C CYS A 62 10.71 3.56 -13.16
N ASN A 63 11.64 3.16 -14.04
CA ASN A 63 11.91 1.74 -14.34
C ASN A 63 12.62 0.99 -13.19
N ASN A 64 13.15 1.67 -12.21
CA ASN A 64 13.86 1.08 -11.08
C ASN A 64 13.33 1.63 -9.75
N ASN A 65 12.03 1.43 -9.52
CA ASN A 65 11.36 1.86 -8.29
C ASN A 65 11.30 0.69 -7.30
N LEU A 66 11.88 0.88 -6.12
CA LEU A 66 12.09 -0.17 -5.13
C LEU A 66 11.40 0.14 -3.80
N ILE A 67 11.11 -0.92 -3.04
CA ILE A 67 10.73 -0.82 -1.63
C ILE A 67 11.99 -0.93 -0.78
N ASN A 68 12.23 0.05 0.08
CA ASN A 68 13.42 0.15 0.93
C ASN A 68 13.18 -0.27 2.39
N TYR A 69 12.22 -1.15 2.61
CA TYR A 69 11.90 -1.72 3.94
C TYR A 69 11.40 -3.17 3.81
N VAL A 70 11.30 -3.86 4.93
CA VAL A 70 10.64 -5.16 5.10
C VAL A 70 9.76 -5.16 6.35
N PRO A 71 8.65 -5.94 6.35
CA PRO A 71 8.14 -6.81 5.28
C PRO A 71 7.37 -6.02 4.23
N THR A 72 7.35 -6.54 3.01
CA THR A 72 6.62 -5.99 1.86
C THR A 72 5.18 -6.50 1.88
N VAL A 73 4.28 -5.80 2.58
CA VAL A 73 2.88 -6.21 2.79
C VAL A 73 1.91 -5.04 2.61
N THR A 74 0.65 -5.35 2.29
CA THR A 74 -0.38 -4.41 1.83
C THR A 74 -0.50 -3.15 2.70
N GLY A 75 -0.70 -3.31 4.03
CA GLY A 75 -0.90 -2.15 4.91
C GLY A 75 0.30 -1.22 4.94
N ILE A 76 1.52 -1.77 4.95
CA ILE A 76 2.74 -0.98 4.92
C ILE A 76 2.88 -0.25 3.58
N GLY A 77 2.71 -0.96 2.45
CA GLY A 77 2.88 -0.38 1.12
C GLY A 77 1.94 0.79 0.87
N HIS A 78 0.65 0.60 1.17
CA HIS A 78 -0.34 1.67 1.05
C HIS A 78 -0.02 2.88 1.94
N ALA A 79 0.39 2.66 3.19
CA ALA A 79 0.82 3.75 4.06
C ALA A 79 2.05 4.46 3.49
N SER A 80 3.08 3.71 3.06
CA SER A 80 4.37 4.27 2.61
C SER A 80 4.25 5.11 1.34
N ILE A 81 3.46 4.69 0.34
CA ILE A 81 3.24 5.44 -0.90
C ILE A 81 2.69 6.85 -0.59
N TYR A 82 1.70 6.94 0.29
CA TYR A 82 0.97 8.18 0.52
C TYR A 82 1.55 9.05 1.64
N THR A 83 2.37 8.49 2.51
CA THR A 83 3.08 9.25 3.56
C THR A 83 4.49 9.66 3.14
N GLY A 84 5.07 9.03 2.12
CA GLY A 84 6.49 9.19 1.78
C GLY A 84 7.43 8.69 2.88
N SER A 85 6.97 7.73 3.69
CA SER A 85 7.64 7.31 4.92
C SER A 85 7.70 5.78 5.03
N THR A 86 8.31 5.27 6.09
CA THR A 86 8.52 3.84 6.33
C THR A 86 7.89 3.40 7.66
N PRO A 87 7.73 2.09 7.91
CA PRO A 87 7.18 1.55 9.17
C PRO A 87 7.81 2.11 10.43
N ALA A 88 9.10 2.38 10.40
CA ALA A 88 9.82 3.00 11.53
C ALA A 88 9.19 4.32 11.99
N LEU A 89 8.58 5.07 11.07
CA LEU A 89 8.06 6.42 11.30
C LEU A 89 6.54 6.50 11.23
N HIS A 90 5.89 5.95 10.17
CA HIS A 90 4.42 5.99 10.07
C HIS A 90 3.71 4.97 10.96
N SER A 91 4.45 4.05 11.60
CA SER A 91 4.00 3.09 12.62
C SER A 91 3.05 1.98 12.14
N ILE A 92 2.78 1.85 10.86
CA ILE A 92 2.11 0.67 10.29
C ILE A 92 3.19 -0.40 10.05
N ALA A 93 3.35 -1.33 10.99
CA ALA A 93 4.45 -2.30 11.00
C ALA A 93 4.11 -3.64 10.34
N GLY A 94 2.88 -3.79 9.84
CA GLY A 94 2.31 -4.97 9.18
C GLY A 94 0.85 -4.76 8.85
N ASN A 95 0.18 -5.74 8.24
CA ASN A 95 -1.28 -5.79 8.26
C ASN A 95 -1.77 -6.02 9.69
N ASP A 96 -1.03 -6.86 10.41
CA ASP A 96 -1.17 -7.12 11.84
C ASP A 96 0.17 -6.88 12.54
N PHE A 97 0.14 -6.39 13.76
CA PHE A 97 1.32 -6.16 14.60
C PHE A 97 0.97 -6.27 16.09
N TYR A 98 2.01 -6.40 16.91
CA TYR A 98 1.85 -6.50 18.35
C TYR A 98 1.78 -5.10 18.97
N MET A 99 0.73 -4.83 19.74
CA MET A 99 0.53 -3.55 20.43
C MET A 99 -0.24 -3.79 21.73
N ASP A 100 0.19 -3.20 22.83
CA ASP A 100 -0.45 -3.29 24.13
C ASP A 100 -0.73 -4.73 24.60
N GLY A 101 0.25 -5.63 24.40
CA GLY A 101 0.18 -7.01 24.84
C GLY A 101 -0.69 -7.93 23.97
N ARG A 102 -1.13 -7.50 22.79
CA ARG A 102 -1.97 -8.29 21.88
C ARG A 102 -1.65 -8.05 20.42
N PHE A 103 -1.99 -9.04 19.61
CA PHE A 103 -1.92 -8.92 18.16
C PHE A 103 -3.10 -8.08 17.67
N THR A 104 -2.81 -7.05 16.86
CA THR A 104 -3.78 -6.00 16.52
C THR A 104 -3.71 -5.73 15.02
N TYR A 105 -4.87 -5.69 14.36
CA TYR A 105 -4.98 -5.32 12.96
C TYR A 105 -4.73 -3.81 12.74
N CYS A 106 -4.06 -3.45 11.64
CA CYS A 106 -3.53 -2.10 11.40
C CYS A 106 -4.60 -1.00 11.36
N CYS A 107 -5.81 -1.30 10.93
CA CYS A 107 -6.92 -0.34 10.87
C CYS A 107 -7.99 -0.55 11.96
N SER A 108 -7.92 -1.63 12.77
CA SER A 108 -8.98 -1.90 13.77
C SER A 108 -9.13 -0.76 14.76
N ASP A 109 -10.37 -0.33 14.98
CA ASP A 109 -10.73 0.77 15.92
C ASP A 109 -12.11 0.50 16.53
N HIS A 110 -12.11 0.02 17.76
CA HIS A 110 -13.36 -0.29 18.48
C HIS A 110 -14.10 0.94 19.02
N SER A 111 -13.56 2.14 18.83
CA SER A 111 -14.24 3.41 19.17
C SER A 111 -15.21 3.88 18.08
N VAL A 112 -15.21 3.22 16.92
CA VAL A 112 -16.09 3.53 15.78
C VAL A 112 -16.98 2.33 15.45
N LYS A 113 -17.99 2.54 14.61
CA LYS A 113 -19.00 1.53 14.26
C LYS A 113 -19.02 1.32 12.75
N SER A 114 -19.49 0.15 12.33
CA SER A 114 -19.81 -0.15 10.96
C SER A 114 -20.94 0.74 10.43
N VAL A 115 -20.79 1.29 9.24
CA VAL A 115 -21.80 2.08 8.54
C VAL A 115 -22.06 1.48 7.17
N GLY A 116 -23.27 0.98 6.97
CA GLY A 116 -23.68 0.24 5.76
C GLY A 116 -23.34 -1.25 5.78
N GLY A 117 -22.66 -1.76 6.81
CA GLY A 117 -22.32 -3.16 7.00
C GLY A 117 -22.81 -3.69 8.32
N GLU A 118 -22.61 -4.96 8.57
CA GLU A 118 -22.95 -5.63 9.83
C GLU A 118 -21.70 -5.96 10.66
N GLY A 119 -21.89 -6.18 11.95
CA GLY A 119 -20.84 -6.60 12.87
C GLY A 119 -19.67 -5.61 12.91
N ARG A 120 -18.44 -6.16 12.87
CA ARG A 120 -17.20 -5.41 13.11
C ARG A 120 -16.44 -4.98 11.85
N ALA A 121 -16.98 -5.26 10.65
CA ALA A 121 -16.30 -4.98 9.39
C ALA A 121 -16.00 -3.49 9.16
N GLY A 122 -16.78 -2.60 9.79
CA GLY A 122 -16.59 -1.15 9.75
C GLY A 122 -15.96 -0.56 11.02
N GLU A 123 -15.55 -1.36 12.02
CA GLU A 123 -14.79 -0.86 13.19
C GLU A 123 -13.33 -0.58 12.79
N MET A 124 -13.16 0.34 11.82
CA MET A 124 -11.88 0.63 11.16
C MET A 124 -11.64 2.14 11.07
N SER A 125 -10.38 2.57 11.26
CA SER A 125 -9.95 3.95 11.11
C SER A 125 -8.45 4.05 10.79
N PRO A 126 -7.94 5.23 10.36
CA PRO A 126 -6.51 5.44 10.15
C PRO A 126 -5.72 5.73 11.45
N ARG A 127 -6.35 5.79 12.61
CA ARG A 127 -5.75 6.30 13.88
C ARG A 127 -4.47 5.62 14.32
N LYS A 128 -4.22 4.37 13.87
CA LYS A 128 -2.96 3.69 14.20
C LYS A 128 -1.78 4.16 13.35
N MET A 129 -2.02 4.83 12.24
CA MET A 129 -0.99 5.51 11.45
C MET A 129 -0.66 6.85 12.12
N THR A 130 0.63 7.08 12.43
CA THR A 130 1.08 8.30 13.11
C THR A 130 1.51 9.41 12.15
N ALA A 131 1.49 9.14 10.86
CA ALA A 131 1.86 10.04 9.79
C ALA A 131 0.65 10.69 9.11
N THR A 132 0.85 11.88 8.54
CA THR A 132 -0.06 12.48 7.57
C THR A 132 0.20 11.92 6.17
N THR A 133 -0.77 12.06 5.27
CA THR A 133 -0.69 11.64 3.87
C THR A 133 -0.64 12.83 2.92
N ILE A 134 -0.43 12.59 1.61
CA ILE A 134 -0.59 13.60 0.55
C ILE A 134 -1.98 14.25 0.68
N GLY A 135 -3.03 13.46 0.89
CA GLY A 135 -4.41 13.94 1.04
C GLY A 135 -4.59 14.86 2.24
N ASP A 136 -4.02 14.51 3.40
CA ASP A 136 -4.03 15.37 4.59
C ASP A 136 -3.36 16.72 4.31
N MET A 137 -2.20 16.70 3.66
CA MET A 137 -1.44 17.92 3.32
C MET A 137 -2.15 18.77 2.27
N LEU A 138 -2.84 18.13 1.31
CA LEU A 138 -3.67 18.82 0.33
C LEU A 138 -4.84 19.54 1.02
N LYS A 139 -5.50 18.89 1.96
CA LYS A 139 -6.58 19.51 2.76
C LYS A 139 -6.06 20.72 3.55
N VAL A 140 -4.91 20.59 4.22
CA VAL A 140 -4.29 21.71 4.94
C VAL A 140 -3.97 22.87 3.97
N ALA A 141 -3.38 22.57 2.82
CA ALA A 141 -2.98 23.59 1.83
C ALA A 141 -4.16 24.30 1.14
N THR A 142 -5.37 23.78 1.29
CA THR A 142 -6.62 24.33 0.73
C THR A 142 -7.63 24.76 1.80
N ASP A 143 -7.20 24.95 3.04
CA ASP A 143 -8.06 25.25 4.17
C ASP A 143 -9.25 24.27 4.26
N PHE A 144 -8.99 22.97 4.08
CA PHE A 144 -9.96 21.88 4.07
C PHE A 144 -11.08 21.96 3.01
N ARG A 145 -10.87 22.73 1.93
CA ARG A 145 -11.83 22.80 0.80
C ARG A 145 -11.70 21.63 -0.16
N SER A 146 -10.50 21.07 -0.32
CA SER A 146 -10.28 19.84 -1.10
C SER A 146 -11.04 18.67 -0.50
N LYS A 147 -11.53 17.78 -1.36
CA LYS A 147 -12.05 16.46 -0.95
C LYS A 147 -11.02 15.37 -1.19
N VAL A 148 -10.95 14.43 -0.24
CA VAL A 148 -10.08 13.26 -0.30
C VAL A 148 -10.93 12.02 -0.04
N ILE A 149 -10.94 11.08 -1.00
CA ILE A 149 -11.75 9.85 -0.91
C ILE A 149 -10.88 8.65 -1.23
N GLY A 150 -11.01 7.57 -0.42
CA GLY A 150 -10.39 6.29 -0.65
C GLY A 150 -11.39 5.23 -1.12
N VAL A 151 -11.03 4.41 -2.10
CA VAL A 151 -11.86 3.32 -2.63
C VAL A 151 -11.00 2.08 -2.83
N ALA A 152 -11.38 0.95 -2.21
CA ALA A 152 -10.74 -0.35 -2.41
C ALA A 152 -11.68 -1.50 -2.01
N MET A 153 -11.27 -2.73 -2.32
CA MET A 153 -11.92 -3.93 -1.75
C MET A 153 -11.42 -4.23 -0.34
N LYS A 154 -10.15 -3.93 -0.02
CA LYS A 154 -9.57 -4.08 1.32
C LYS A 154 -9.71 -2.75 2.09
N ASP A 155 -10.16 -2.80 3.33
CA ASP A 155 -10.29 -1.64 4.23
C ASP A 155 -8.99 -0.83 4.35
N ARG A 156 -7.86 -1.48 4.71
CA ARG A 156 -6.54 -0.85 4.84
C ARG A 156 -6.06 -0.16 3.57
N ALA A 157 -6.46 -0.68 2.41
CA ALA A 157 -6.09 -0.13 1.11
C ALA A 157 -6.96 1.08 0.69
N ALA A 158 -8.12 1.28 1.32
CA ALA A 158 -8.92 2.49 1.18
C ALA A 158 -8.54 3.54 2.24
N ILE A 159 -8.38 3.11 3.49
CA ILE A 159 -8.25 3.96 4.69
C ILE A 159 -6.85 4.61 4.75
N LEU A 160 -5.76 3.81 4.65
CA LEU A 160 -4.41 4.32 4.85
C LEU A 160 -3.98 5.34 3.78
N PRO A 161 -4.28 5.14 2.47
CA PRO A 161 -4.06 6.15 1.44
C PRO A 161 -4.83 7.45 1.65
N ALA A 162 -6.09 7.36 2.05
CA ALA A 162 -6.94 8.52 2.24
C ALA A 162 -6.46 9.42 3.40
N GLY A 163 -5.89 8.82 4.46
CA GLY A 163 -5.29 9.56 5.57
C GLY A 163 -6.27 9.90 6.68
N GLN A 164 -5.81 10.81 7.57
CA GLN A 164 -6.52 11.18 8.79
C GLN A 164 -7.70 12.10 8.54
N ALA A 165 -7.55 13.04 7.60
CA ALA A 165 -8.52 14.10 7.32
C ALA A 165 -9.41 13.81 6.09
N ALA A 166 -9.44 12.56 5.62
CA ALA A 166 -10.25 12.17 4.48
C ALA A 166 -11.75 12.40 4.70
N ASP A 167 -12.46 12.78 3.64
CA ASP A 167 -13.92 12.95 3.66
C ASP A 167 -14.63 11.60 3.69
N ALA A 168 -14.05 10.58 3.04
CA ALA A 168 -14.57 9.21 3.06
C ALA A 168 -13.47 8.19 2.72
N ALA A 169 -13.66 6.97 3.21
CA ALA A 169 -13.03 5.78 2.67
C ALA A 169 -14.12 4.69 2.57
N TYR A 170 -14.19 4.04 1.41
CA TYR A 170 -15.15 2.98 1.14
C TYR A 170 -14.41 1.68 0.84
N TRP A 171 -14.84 0.59 1.50
CA TRP A 171 -14.29 -0.74 1.27
C TRP A 171 -15.39 -1.78 1.22
N TRP A 172 -15.05 -2.94 0.67
CA TRP A 172 -16.03 -4.00 0.45
C TRP A 172 -16.16 -4.89 1.69
N ASP A 173 -17.38 -5.19 2.08
CA ASP A 173 -17.69 -6.21 3.08
C ASP A 173 -18.32 -7.43 2.41
N ASN A 174 -17.62 -8.56 2.43
CA ASN A 174 -18.10 -9.80 1.84
C ASN A 174 -19.34 -10.38 2.55
N SER A 175 -19.58 -10.02 3.80
CA SER A 175 -20.73 -10.54 4.57
C SER A 175 -22.06 -9.98 4.06
N VAL A 176 -22.05 -8.74 3.60
CA VAL A 176 -23.22 -8.05 3.03
C VAL A 176 -23.16 -7.92 1.50
N GLY A 177 -21.99 -8.15 0.90
CA GLY A 177 -21.80 -8.15 -0.55
C GLY A 177 -21.87 -6.77 -1.20
N HIS A 178 -21.41 -5.72 -0.53
CA HIS A 178 -21.37 -4.36 -1.05
C HIS A 178 -20.38 -3.46 -0.29
N TYR A 179 -20.22 -2.20 -0.74
CA TYR A 179 -19.35 -1.20 -0.09
C TYR A 179 -19.93 -0.68 1.21
N ILE A 180 -19.05 -0.56 2.20
CA ILE A 180 -19.34 -0.02 3.53
C ILE A 180 -18.32 1.07 3.89
N THR A 181 -18.52 1.71 5.04
CA THR A 181 -17.58 2.62 5.66
C THR A 181 -17.62 2.51 7.17
N SER A 182 -17.05 3.48 7.87
CA SER A 182 -16.94 3.59 9.31
C SER A 182 -17.58 4.88 9.83
N SER A 183 -18.07 4.86 11.05
CA SER A 183 -18.51 6.07 11.75
C SER A 183 -17.36 7.06 12.04
N TYR A 184 -16.10 6.70 11.70
CA TYR A 184 -14.99 7.65 11.63
C TYR A 184 -15.23 8.74 10.59
N TYR A 185 -15.79 8.38 9.43
CA TYR A 185 -16.03 9.29 8.32
C TYR A 185 -17.45 9.88 8.33
N MET A 186 -18.47 9.07 8.60
CA MET A 186 -19.87 9.48 8.51
C MET A 186 -20.79 8.60 9.35
N GLN A 187 -21.97 9.10 9.70
CA GLN A 187 -22.94 8.34 10.53
C GLN A 187 -23.92 7.49 9.71
N ASP A 188 -24.10 7.79 8.42
CA ASP A 188 -24.93 7.01 7.48
C ASP A 188 -24.31 7.08 6.08
N LEU A 189 -24.54 6.06 5.24
CA LEU A 189 -24.08 6.07 3.85
C LEU A 189 -24.82 7.17 3.08
N PRO A 190 -24.12 7.95 2.24
CA PRO A 190 -24.77 8.86 1.28
C PRO A 190 -25.75 8.11 0.38
N GLN A 191 -26.81 8.78 -0.04
CA GLN A 191 -27.85 8.18 -0.85
C GLN A 191 -27.30 7.57 -2.16
N TRP A 192 -26.29 8.20 -2.74
CA TRP A 192 -25.66 7.67 -3.93
C TRP A 192 -24.89 6.35 -3.69
N VAL A 193 -24.29 6.17 -2.48
CA VAL A 193 -23.64 4.91 -2.12
C VAL A 193 -24.67 3.82 -1.90
N LYS A 194 -25.80 4.13 -1.24
CA LYS A 194 -26.91 3.17 -1.06
C LYS A 194 -27.42 2.68 -2.41
N LYS A 195 -27.68 3.61 -3.35
CA LYS A 195 -28.09 3.29 -4.71
C LYS A 195 -27.04 2.47 -5.47
N PHE A 196 -25.75 2.87 -5.38
CA PHE A 196 -24.66 2.11 -5.98
C PHE A 196 -24.63 0.67 -5.47
N ASN A 197 -24.78 0.47 -4.16
CA ASN A 197 -24.79 -0.84 -3.53
C ASN A 197 -25.97 -1.70 -4.00
N GLU A 198 -27.16 -1.14 -4.15
CA GLU A 198 -28.35 -1.83 -4.69
C GLU A 198 -28.12 -2.32 -6.13
N GLU A 199 -27.47 -1.51 -6.97
CA GLU A 199 -27.20 -1.80 -8.38
C GLU A 199 -25.96 -2.72 -8.57
N ASN A 200 -25.06 -2.81 -7.60
CA ASN A 200 -23.77 -3.48 -7.71
C ASN A 200 -23.51 -4.54 -6.65
N THR A 201 -24.55 -5.20 -6.16
CA THR A 201 -24.43 -6.27 -5.17
C THR A 201 -23.58 -7.43 -5.68
N TRP A 202 -23.00 -8.17 -4.76
CA TRP A 202 -22.34 -9.44 -4.98
C TRP A 202 -22.95 -10.50 -4.06
N ASN A 203 -22.76 -11.78 -4.41
CA ASN A 203 -23.30 -12.86 -3.60
C ASN A 203 -22.70 -12.83 -2.18
N PRO A 204 -23.48 -12.52 -1.13
CA PRO A 204 -22.95 -12.44 0.22
C PRO A 204 -22.23 -13.72 0.63
N GLY A 205 -21.10 -13.57 1.36
CA GLY A 205 -20.25 -14.68 1.77
C GLY A 205 -19.27 -15.19 0.71
N LYS A 206 -19.36 -14.74 -0.56
CA LYS A 206 -18.35 -15.02 -1.58
C LYS A 206 -17.34 -13.88 -1.65
N ASP A 207 -16.05 -14.22 -1.60
CA ASP A 207 -14.99 -13.23 -1.71
C ASP A 207 -14.87 -12.71 -3.14
N ILE A 208 -15.34 -11.50 -3.38
CA ILE A 208 -15.28 -10.83 -4.69
C ILE A 208 -13.84 -10.59 -5.16
N LYS A 209 -12.86 -10.53 -4.24
CA LYS A 209 -11.44 -10.38 -4.59
C LYS A 209 -10.90 -11.59 -5.37
N MET A 210 -11.58 -12.72 -5.29
CA MET A 210 -11.27 -13.93 -6.08
C MET A 210 -11.86 -13.89 -7.51
N SER A 211 -12.43 -12.75 -7.94
CA SER A 211 -12.99 -12.56 -9.28
C SER A 211 -12.47 -11.27 -9.91
N PRO A 212 -12.23 -11.25 -11.24
CA PRO A 212 -12.00 -10.01 -11.99
C PRO A 212 -13.11 -8.96 -11.83
N ASP A 213 -14.36 -9.36 -11.51
CA ASP A 213 -15.44 -8.41 -11.22
C ASP A 213 -15.13 -7.44 -10.08
N GLY A 214 -14.28 -7.84 -9.14
CA GLY A 214 -13.81 -6.94 -8.09
C GLY A 214 -13.01 -5.75 -8.64
N VAL A 215 -12.28 -5.92 -9.74
CA VAL A 215 -11.62 -4.83 -10.45
C VAL A 215 -12.65 -3.86 -10.99
N THR A 216 -13.63 -4.39 -11.75
CA THR A 216 -14.71 -3.60 -12.36
C THR A 216 -15.48 -2.79 -11.32
N LYS A 217 -15.90 -3.43 -10.22
CA LYS A 217 -16.63 -2.73 -9.14
C LYS A 217 -15.79 -1.68 -8.44
N THR A 218 -14.47 -1.85 -8.35
CA THR A 218 -13.57 -0.83 -7.80
C THR A 218 -13.56 0.43 -8.68
N PHE A 219 -13.42 0.30 -10.00
CA PHE A 219 -13.46 1.44 -10.91
C PHE A 219 -14.84 2.08 -11.00
N LEU A 220 -15.92 1.29 -11.00
CA LEU A 220 -17.30 1.82 -10.97
C LEU A 220 -17.56 2.65 -9.71
N MET A 221 -17.11 2.19 -8.52
CA MET A 221 -17.23 2.94 -7.28
C MET A 221 -16.41 4.23 -7.32
N ALA A 222 -15.21 4.19 -7.90
CA ALA A 222 -14.36 5.36 -8.10
C ALA A 222 -15.04 6.40 -9.03
N GLN A 223 -15.66 5.96 -10.13
CA GLN A 223 -16.45 6.83 -11.02
C GLN A 223 -17.65 7.43 -10.29
N ALA A 224 -18.40 6.62 -9.56
CA ALA A 224 -19.56 7.08 -8.78
C ALA A 224 -19.16 8.15 -7.74
N ALA A 225 -17.99 7.99 -7.09
CA ALA A 225 -17.46 8.99 -6.17
C ALA A 225 -17.12 10.31 -6.90
N ILE A 226 -16.47 10.25 -8.08
CA ILE A 226 -16.18 11.46 -8.88
C ILE A 226 -17.49 12.18 -9.26
N GLU A 227 -18.48 11.45 -9.72
CA GLU A 227 -19.76 12.03 -10.20
C GLU A 227 -20.57 12.68 -9.08
N ASN A 228 -20.76 11.95 -7.98
CA ASN A 228 -21.66 12.39 -6.92
C ASN A 228 -21.01 13.41 -5.97
N GLU A 229 -19.71 13.27 -5.72
CA GLU A 229 -18.95 14.20 -4.87
C GLU A 229 -18.34 15.37 -5.65
N LYS A 230 -18.53 15.38 -6.99
CA LYS A 230 -18.03 16.42 -7.91
C LYS A 230 -16.52 16.61 -7.80
N LEU A 231 -15.76 15.50 -7.63
CA LEU A 231 -14.31 15.59 -7.50
C LEU A 231 -13.68 16.21 -8.75
N GLY A 232 -12.77 17.17 -8.53
CA GLY A 232 -12.11 17.92 -9.59
C GLY A 232 -13.00 18.90 -10.37
N GLN A 233 -14.25 19.14 -9.92
CA GLN A 233 -15.25 19.96 -10.60
C GLN A 233 -15.73 21.14 -9.75
N ARG A 234 -15.15 21.35 -8.56
CA ARG A 234 -15.58 22.36 -7.57
C ARG A 234 -14.69 23.60 -7.51
N GLY A 235 -13.70 23.70 -8.40
CA GLY A 235 -12.73 24.79 -8.40
C GLY A 235 -11.52 24.57 -7.50
N GLU A 236 -11.50 23.48 -6.73
CA GLU A 236 -10.39 23.05 -5.89
C GLU A 236 -9.76 21.76 -6.47
N CYS A 237 -8.49 21.54 -6.13
CA CYS A 237 -7.83 20.27 -6.41
C CYS A 237 -8.31 19.24 -5.40
N ASP A 238 -8.93 18.16 -5.88
CA ASP A 238 -9.36 17.02 -5.03
C ASP A 238 -8.44 15.82 -5.21
N MET A 239 -8.57 14.81 -4.35
CA MET A 239 -7.78 13.57 -4.44
C MET A 239 -8.66 12.32 -4.32
N LEU A 240 -8.42 11.36 -5.21
CA LEU A 240 -9.04 10.05 -5.21
C LEU A 240 -7.96 8.98 -5.11
N CYS A 241 -8.02 8.17 -4.04
CA CYS A 241 -7.12 7.05 -3.80
C CYS A 241 -7.83 5.76 -4.18
N ILE A 242 -7.34 5.04 -5.18
CA ILE A 242 -7.93 3.79 -5.68
C ILE A 242 -6.94 2.66 -5.43
N SER A 243 -7.40 1.54 -4.88
CA SER A 243 -6.60 0.32 -4.82
C SER A 243 -7.33 -0.88 -5.38
N VAL A 244 -6.69 -1.57 -6.34
CA VAL A 244 -7.19 -2.76 -7.01
C VAL A 244 -6.69 -4.00 -6.26
N SER A 245 -7.53 -4.62 -5.45
CA SER A 245 -7.17 -5.73 -4.56
C SER A 245 -7.28 -7.15 -5.18
N PRO A 246 -8.07 -7.42 -6.24
CA PRO A 246 -8.20 -8.76 -6.81
C PRO A 246 -6.90 -9.35 -7.37
N THR A 247 -5.99 -8.52 -7.85
CA THR A 247 -4.68 -8.94 -8.37
C THR A 247 -3.86 -9.70 -7.33
N ASP A 248 -3.92 -9.27 -6.06
CA ASP A 248 -3.26 -9.93 -4.94
C ASP A 248 -3.96 -11.25 -4.55
N ALA A 249 -5.26 -11.22 -4.34
CA ALA A 249 -6.02 -12.41 -3.92
C ALA A 249 -5.90 -13.55 -4.94
N ILE A 250 -5.99 -13.23 -6.22
CA ILE A 250 -5.82 -14.19 -7.31
C ILE A 250 -4.35 -14.65 -7.40
N GLY A 251 -3.38 -13.76 -7.25
CA GLY A 251 -1.97 -14.10 -7.19
C GLY A 251 -1.65 -15.08 -6.08
N HIS A 252 -2.15 -14.85 -4.87
CA HIS A 252 -2.00 -15.77 -3.74
C HIS A 252 -2.52 -17.17 -4.01
N SER A 253 -3.56 -17.30 -4.82
CA SER A 253 -4.20 -18.60 -5.08
C SER A 253 -3.67 -19.31 -6.32
N PHE A 254 -3.30 -18.56 -7.39
CA PHE A 254 -2.99 -19.12 -8.70
C PHE A 254 -1.57 -18.78 -9.19
N GLY A 255 -0.79 -18.01 -8.43
CA GLY A 255 0.57 -17.64 -8.77
C GLY A 255 0.67 -16.53 -9.82
N THR A 256 1.90 -16.16 -10.15
CA THR A 256 2.22 -15.00 -10.98
C THR A 256 2.09 -15.24 -12.51
N ARG A 257 1.91 -16.47 -12.94
CA ARG A 257 1.83 -16.88 -14.36
C ARG A 257 0.63 -17.76 -14.67
N GLY A 258 -0.30 -17.95 -13.71
CA GLY A 258 -1.55 -18.67 -13.93
C GLY A 258 -2.47 -17.94 -14.91
N LYS A 259 -3.40 -18.69 -15.50
CA LYS A 259 -4.43 -18.13 -16.39
C LYS A 259 -5.28 -17.07 -15.66
N GLU A 260 -5.63 -17.34 -14.42
CA GLU A 260 -6.45 -16.45 -13.57
C GLU A 260 -5.72 -15.12 -13.32
N ASN A 261 -4.40 -15.17 -13.13
CA ASN A 261 -3.58 -13.97 -13.01
C ASN A 261 -3.57 -13.17 -14.32
N TYR A 262 -3.41 -13.83 -15.47
CA TYR A 262 -3.55 -13.18 -16.77
C TYR A 262 -4.91 -12.53 -16.94
N ASP A 263 -6.00 -13.26 -16.65
CA ASP A 263 -7.37 -12.77 -16.84
C ASP A 263 -7.65 -11.52 -15.98
N VAL A 264 -7.20 -11.49 -14.72
CA VAL A 264 -7.40 -10.31 -13.86
C VAL A 264 -6.61 -9.09 -14.34
N TYR A 265 -5.42 -9.29 -14.93
CA TYR A 265 -4.66 -8.17 -15.52
C TYR A 265 -5.27 -7.66 -16.83
N MET A 266 -5.88 -8.54 -17.65
CA MET A 266 -6.65 -8.12 -18.83
C MET A 266 -7.91 -7.35 -18.44
N GLN A 267 -8.59 -7.77 -17.37
CA GLN A 267 -9.74 -7.03 -16.84
C GLN A 267 -9.31 -5.67 -16.27
N LEU A 268 -8.21 -5.62 -15.53
CA LEU A 268 -7.62 -4.38 -15.02
C LEU A 268 -7.33 -3.39 -16.16
N ASP A 269 -6.68 -3.86 -17.21
CA ASP A 269 -6.32 -3.04 -18.36
C ASP A 269 -7.56 -2.49 -19.07
N HIS A 270 -8.56 -3.33 -19.31
CA HIS A 270 -9.82 -2.95 -19.92
C HIS A 270 -10.60 -1.90 -19.11
N ASP A 271 -10.74 -2.11 -17.80
CA ASP A 271 -11.45 -1.18 -16.93
C ASP A 271 -10.68 0.12 -16.73
N LEU A 272 -9.34 0.05 -16.67
CA LEU A 272 -8.48 1.25 -16.64
C LEU A 272 -8.61 2.07 -17.93
N ALA A 273 -8.69 1.42 -19.10
CA ALA A 273 -8.89 2.13 -20.38
C ALA A 273 -10.21 2.90 -20.38
N LYS A 274 -11.27 2.30 -19.87
CA LYS A 274 -12.57 2.98 -19.70
C LYS A 274 -12.48 4.12 -18.70
N PHE A 275 -11.81 3.90 -17.58
CA PHE A 275 -11.66 4.90 -16.52
C PHE A 275 -10.84 6.11 -16.99
N LEU A 276 -9.73 5.91 -17.71
CA LEU A 276 -8.94 7.00 -18.30
C LEU A 276 -9.76 7.79 -19.34
N THR A 277 -10.54 7.11 -20.17
CA THR A 277 -11.47 7.75 -21.12
C THR A 277 -12.53 8.58 -20.39
N TYR A 278 -13.07 8.07 -19.29
CA TYR A 278 -14.01 8.76 -18.43
C TYR A 278 -13.37 10.02 -17.80
N LEU A 279 -12.14 9.92 -17.27
CA LEU A 279 -11.41 11.06 -16.71
C LEU A 279 -11.16 12.15 -17.78
N ASP A 280 -10.72 11.75 -18.97
CA ASP A 280 -10.49 12.69 -20.09
C ASP A 280 -11.76 13.47 -20.44
N LYS A 281 -12.92 12.81 -20.42
CA LYS A 281 -14.22 13.43 -20.72
C LYS A 281 -14.73 14.32 -19.58
N THR A 282 -14.61 13.87 -18.32
CA THR A 282 -15.28 14.47 -17.16
C THR A 282 -14.42 15.55 -16.50
N ILE A 283 -13.13 15.32 -16.36
CA ILE A 283 -12.18 16.24 -15.71
C ILE A 283 -11.44 17.07 -16.76
N GLY A 284 -11.12 16.45 -17.89
CA GLY A 284 -10.41 17.03 -19.02
C GLY A 284 -9.03 16.40 -19.21
N LYS A 285 -8.66 16.07 -20.45
CA LYS A 285 -7.34 15.54 -20.79
C LYS A 285 -6.25 16.53 -20.33
N GLY A 286 -5.25 16.05 -19.59
CA GLY A 286 -4.18 16.87 -19.01
C GLY A 286 -4.60 17.78 -17.84
N GLN A 287 -5.82 17.64 -17.31
CA GLN A 287 -6.30 18.40 -16.15
C GLN A 287 -6.30 17.59 -14.85
N TYR A 288 -5.92 16.31 -14.88
CA TYR A 288 -5.71 15.45 -13.73
C TYR A 288 -4.29 14.91 -13.71
N LEU A 289 -3.74 14.74 -12.51
CA LEU A 289 -2.48 14.04 -12.25
C LEU A 289 -2.81 12.63 -11.79
N LEU A 290 -2.28 11.62 -12.48
CA LEU A 290 -2.39 10.24 -12.04
C LEU A 290 -1.00 9.69 -11.76
N PHE A 291 -0.86 8.96 -10.65
CA PHE A 291 0.28 8.06 -10.46
C PHE A 291 -0.21 6.63 -10.29
N LEU A 292 0.52 5.68 -10.88
CA LEU A 292 0.32 4.25 -10.71
C LEU A 292 1.51 3.68 -9.96
N SER A 293 1.25 2.89 -8.91
CA SER A 293 2.26 2.10 -8.21
C SER A 293 1.67 0.78 -7.72
N ALA A 294 2.46 0.01 -6.97
CA ALA A 294 2.02 -1.18 -6.25
C ALA A 294 2.51 -1.10 -4.80
N ASP A 295 1.81 -1.75 -3.91
CA ASP A 295 2.16 -1.84 -2.50
C ASP A 295 3.28 -2.87 -2.22
N HIS A 296 3.40 -3.87 -3.08
CA HIS A 296 4.48 -4.86 -3.17
C HIS A 296 4.37 -5.66 -4.46
N GLY A 297 5.43 -6.44 -4.77
CA GLY A 297 5.41 -7.46 -5.79
C GLY A 297 5.08 -8.85 -5.21
N ALA A 298 5.56 -9.92 -5.86
CA ALA A 298 5.41 -11.29 -5.40
C ALA A 298 6.45 -12.22 -6.02
N ALA A 299 6.81 -13.30 -5.31
CA ALA A 299 7.64 -14.37 -5.83
C ALA A 299 6.94 -15.13 -6.97
N HIS A 300 7.70 -15.69 -7.88
CA HIS A 300 7.16 -16.72 -8.77
C HIS A 300 6.90 -18.02 -7.99
N ASN A 301 5.89 -18.77 -8.43
CA ASN A 301 5.60 -20.07 -7.84
C ASN A 301 6.82 -20.99 -7.89
N SER A 302 7.16 -21.62 -6.77
CA SER A 302 8.37 -22.42 -6.62
C SER A 302 8.38 -23.68 -7.50
N THR A 303 7.23 -24.32 -7.71
CA THR A 303 7.13 -25.48 -8.62
C THR A 303 7.46 -25.07 -10.04
N MET A 304 6.85 -23.98 -10.52
CA MET A 304 7.15 -23.45 -11.85
C MET A 304 8.66 -23.13 -12.03
N LEU A 305 9.29 -22.52 -11.04
CA LEU A 305 10.72 -22.20 -11.10
C LEU A 305 11.58 -23.46 -11.13
N ASN A 306 11.28 -24.43 -10.28
CA ASN A 306 12.01 -25.71 -10.21
C ASN A 306 11.88 -26.54 -11.49
N ASP A 307 10.71 -26.55 -12.15
CA ASP A 307 10.49 -27.18 -13.45
C ASP A 307 11.41 -26.61 -14.52
N HIS A 308 11.83 -25.32 -14.36
CA HIS A 308 12.77 -24.63 -15.21
C HIS A 308 14.20 -24.56 -14.65
N ARG A 309 14.52 -25.38 -13.63
CA ARG A 309 15.84 -25.47 -12.99
C ARG A 309 16.30 -24.20 -12.27
N ILE A 310 15.35 -23.34 -11.86
CA ILE A 310 15.62 -22.17 -11.03
C ILE A 310 15.31 -22.57 -9.59
N PRO A 311 16.30 -22.61 -8.67
CA PRO A 311 16.08 -23.04 -7.30
C PRO A 311 15.08 -22.17 -6.56
N ALA A 312 14.01 -22.78 -6.07
CA ALA A 312 12.99 -22.09 -5.26
C ALA A 312 12.32 -23.07 -4.29
N GLY A 313 11.68 -22.56 -3.26
CA GLY A 313 11.03 -23.40 -2.26
C GLY A 313 10.29 -22.64 -1.18
N GLY A 314 9.83 -23.38 -0.17
CA GLY A 314 9.19 -22.84 1.01
C GLY A 314 10.10 -22.89 2.23
N TRP A 315 9.94 -21.91 3.11
CA TRP A 315 10.43 -21.92 4.48
C TRP A 315 9.33 -21.39 5.41
N SER A 316 8.88 -22.20 6.35
CA SER A 316 7.77 -21.85 7.22
C SER A 316 8.27 -21.16 8.49
N VAL A 317 8.00 -19.86 8.63
CA VAL A 317 8.29 -19.12 9.86
C VAL A 317 7.49 -19.67 11.05
N GLY A 318 6.28 -20.17 10.79
CA GLY A 318 5.44 -20.79 11.82
C GLY A 318 6.04 -22.07 12.40
N ASP A 319 6.64 -22.92 11.54
CA ASP A 319 7.29 -24.14 12.01
C ASP A 319 8.65 -23.84 12.67
N ALA A 320 9.40 -22.88 12.17
CA ALA A 320 10.61 -22.39 12.85
C ALA A 320 10.29 -21.88 14.27
N ARG A 321 9.20 -21.12 14.43
CA ARG A 321 8.72 -20.67 15.76
C ARG A 321 8.36 -21.83 16.71
N LYS A 322 7.73 -22.89 16.21
CA LYS A 322 7.41 -24.07 17.04
C LYS A 322 8.69 -24.69 17.59
N ARG A 323 9.66 -24.99 16.71
CA ARG A 323 10.97 -25.53 17.11
C ARG A 323 11.72 -24.60 18.08
N LEU A 324 11.67 -23.29 17.82
CA LEU A 324 12.26 -22.28 18.69
C LEU A 324 11.62 -22.32 20.09
N ASN A 325 10.29 -22.40 20.21
CA ASN A 325 9.62 -22.46 21.50
C ASN A 325 9.99 -23.73 22.30
N GLU A 326 10.14 -24.87 21.62
CA GLU A 326 10.63 -26.11 22.26
C GLU A 326 12.05 -25.94 22.81
N HIS A 327 12.94 -25.31 22.01
CA HIS A 327 14.31 -25.01 22.41
C HIS A 327 14.36 -24.03 23.59
N LEU A 328 13.65 -22.91 23.52
CA LEU A 328 13.62 -21.89 24.58
C LEU A 328 13.01 -22.46 25.89
N LYS A 329 11.98 -23.30 25.78
CA LYS A 329 11.42 -23.99 26.93
C LYS A 329 12.45 -24.92 27.62
N ALA A 330 13.21 -25.69 26.85
CA ALA A 330 14.28 -26.54 27.38
C ALA A 330 15.39 -25.71 28.05
N LYS A 331 15.69 -24.52 27.53
CA LYS A 331 16.76 -23.66 28.06
C LYS A 331 16.35 -22.85 29.29
N PHE A 332 15.16 -22.23 29.25
CA PHE A 332 14.71 -21.24 30.24
C PHE A 332 13.54 -21.73 31.11
N GLY A 333 12.94 -22.87 30.80
CA GLY A 333 11.82 -23.43 31.55
C GLY A 333 10.47 -22.75 31.34
N LEU A 334 10.33 -21.84 30.36
CA LEU A 334 9.11 -21.08 30.06
C LEU A 334 8.46 -21.56 28.77
N ASP A 335 7.16 -21.74 28.80
CA ASP A 335 6.36 -22.06 27.63
C ASP A 335 6.09 -20.82 26.77
N ASN A 336 6.02 -21.03 25.44
CA ASN A 336 5.52 -20.06 24.48
C ASN A 336 6.20 -18.67 24.52
N MET A 337 7.53 -18.66 24.70
CA MET A 337 8.31 -17.41 24.76
C MET A 337 8.30 -16.64 23.43
N ALA A 338 7.99 -17.31 22.30
CA ALA A 338 7.75 -16.71 20.99
C ALA A 338 6.28 -16.95 20.58
N PRO A 339 5.31 -16.15 21.09
CA PRO A 339 3.88 -16.38 20.86
C PRO A 339 3.45 -16.15 19.42
N TYR A 340 4.08 -15.24 18.68
CA TYR A 340 3.63 -14.82 17.35
C TYR A 340 4.76 -14.77 16.32
N THR A 341 4.38 -14.97 15.06
CA THR A 341 5.18 -14.66 13.88
C THR A 341 4.34 -13.85 12.89
N TYR A 342 5.02 -13.01 12.12
CA TYR A 342 4.40 -12.30 11.00
C TYR A 342 5.47 -11.95 9.96
N SER A 343 5.32 -12.44 8.73
CA SER A 343 6.19 -12.10 7.59
C SER A 343 7.68 -12.13 7.93
N TYR A 344 8.21 -13.31 8.29
CA TYR A 344 9.61 -13.55 8.66
C TYR A 344 10.06 -12.93 9.99
N LYS A 345 9.18 -12.26 10.71
CA LYS A 345 9.43 -11.72 12.06
C LYS A 345 8.97 -12.70 13.14
N ILE A 346 9.73 -12.79 14.21
CA ILE A 346 9.37 -13.51 15.44
C ILE A 346 9.19 -12.48 16.55
N PHE A 347 8.09 -12.60 17.28
CA PHE A 347 7.72 -11.74 18.40
C PHE A 347 7.90 -12.53 19.69
N LEU A 348 8.68 -11.98 20.60
CA LEU A 348 8.90 -12.57 21.92
C LEU A 348 7.88 -12.04 22.94
N ASP A 349 7.53 -12.86 23.92
CA ASP A 349 6.71 -12.46 25.06
C ASP A 349 7.53 -11.60 26.06
N ARG A 350 7.80 -10.36 25.67
CA ARG A 350 8.59 -9.42 26.48
C ARG A 350 8.05 -9.24 27.92
N PRO A 351 6.73 -9.17 28.18
CA PRO A 351 6.19 -9.16 29.52
C PRO A 351 6.46 -10.44 30.31
N GLY A 352 6.19 -11.62 29.75
CA GLY A 352 6.41 -12.91 30.41
C GLY A 352 7.88 -13.17 30.71
N ILE A 353 8.79 -12.85 29.76
CA ILE A 353 10.24 -12.94 29.95
C ILE A 353 10.68 -12.07 31.14
N ARG A 354 10.21 -10.83 31.22
CA ARG A 354 10.51 -9.91 32.31
C ARG A 354 9.95 -10.39 33.65
N GLN A 355 8.71 -10.89 33.66
CA GLN A 355 8.06 -11.42 34.86
C GLN A 355 8.80 -12.65 35.43
N ALA A 356 9.42 -13.44 34.56
CA ALA A 356 10.25 -14.57 34.96
C ALA A 356 11.66 -14.18 35.45
N GLY A 357 11.98 -12.89 35.48
CA GLY A 357 13.29 -12.39 35.91
C GLY A 357 14.40 -12.59 34.88
N LEU A 358 14.06 -12.92 33.63
CA LEU A 358 15.01 -13.08 32.53
C LEU A 358 15.29 -11.76 31.85
N LYS A 359 16.52 -11.60 31.34
CA LYS A 359 16.88 -10.48 30.47
C LYS A 359 16.42 -10.80 29.05
N LEU A 360 15.69 -9.86 28.44
CA LEU A 360 15.19 -10.02 27.06
C LEU A 360 16.35 -10.32 26.08
N GLN A 361 17.50 -9.66 26.24
CA GLN A 361 18.62 -9.84 25.34
C GLN A 361 19.20 -11.26 25.40
N ASP A 362 19.26 -11.88 26.58
CA ASP A 362 19.76 -13.26 26.72
C ASP A 362 18.84 -14.25 25.97
N VAL A 363 17.52 -13.98 25.94
CA VAL A 363 16.55 -14.78 25.19
C VAL A 363 16.64 -14.51 23.68
N VAL A 364 16.84 -13.25 23.27
CA VAL A 364 17.07 -12.88 21.86
C VAL A 364 18.32 -13.55 21.33
N ASP A 365 19.44 -13.47 22.06
CA ASP A 365 20.72 -14.05 21.65
C ASP A 365 20.63 -15.59 21.52
N GLU A 366 19.99 -16.27 22.46
CA GLU A 366 19.76 -17.72 22.39
C GLU A 366 18.85 -18.11 21.21
N ALA A 367 17.80 -17.33 20.98
CA ALA A 367 16.89 -17.57 19.86
C ALA A 367 17.60 -17.39 18.50
N ILE A 368 18.47 -16.40 18.39
CA ILE A 368 19.28 -16.15 17.20
C ILE A 368 20.27 -17.28 16.96
N ASP A 369 20.98 -17.72 18.01
CA ASP A 369 21.95 -18.81 17.90
C ASP A 369 21.29 -20.13 17.50
N PHE A 370 20.09 -20.40 18.00
CA PHE A 370 19.30 -21.56 17.57
C PHE A 370 18.88 -21.47 16.10
N LEU A 371 18.28 -20.34 15.69
CA LEU A 371 17.74 -20.16 14.34
C LEU A 371 18.84 -20.08 13.26
N ARG A 372 20.04 -19.61 13.60
CA ARG A 372 21.20 -19.59 12.68
C ARG A 372 21.65 -20.99 12.23
N GLN A 373 21.22 -22.05 12.91
CA GLN A 373 21.52 -23.42 12.51
C GLN A 373 20.64 -23.91 11.35
N GLU A 374 19.57 -23.18 11.01
CA GLU A 374 18.71 -23.51 9.88
C GLU A 374 19.41 -23.17 8.54
N LYS A 375 19.64 -24.21 7.71
CA LYS A 375 20.35 -24.09 6.42
C LYS A 375 19.69 -23.14 5.41
N ASP A 376 18.40 -22.88 5.58
CA ASP A 376 17.58 -22.09 4.66
C ASP A 376 17.57 -20.58 5.01
N LEU A 377 18.23 -20.21 6.12
CA LEU A 377 18.43 -18.82 6.52
C LEU A 377 19.82 -18.34 6.13
N LEU A 378 19.89 -17.13 5.55
CA LEU A 378 21.14 -16.42 5.32
C LEU A 378 21.60 -15.65 6.55
N TYR A 379 20.66 -14.99 7.20
CA TYR A 379 20.91 -14.20 8.41
C TYR A 379 19.70 -14.31 9.35
N VAL A 380 20.00 -14.21 10.65
CA VAL A 380 19.00 -14.02 11.71
C VAL A 380 19.43 -12.80 12.48
N VAL A 381 18.56 -11.79 12.54
CA VAL A 381 18.92 -10.44 12.98
C VAL A 381 18.06 -10.00 14.16
N ASP A 382 18.70 -9.55 15.23
CA ASP A 382 18.08 -8.75 16.29
C ASP A 382 17.66 -7.40 15.70
N LEU A 383 16.34 -7.17 15.60
CA LEU A 383 15.79 -5.96 14.97
C LEU A 383 16.12 -4.69 15.75
N ALA A 384 16.21 -4.76 17.07
CA ALA A 384 16.60 -3.61 17.91
C ALA A 384 18.07 -3.19 17.69
N ARG A 385 18.90 -4.13 17.21
CA ARG A 385 20.36 -3.93 16.95
C ARG A 385 20.71 -4.13 15.47
N ALA A 386 19.74 -3.96 14.57
CA ALA A 386 19.94 -4.17 13.13
C ALA A 386 21.06 -3.28 12.55
N SER A 387 21.27 -2.08 13.09
CA SER A 387 22.37 -1.19 12.68
C SER A 387 23.76 -1.78 12.92
N GLU A 388 23.91 -2.67 13.90
CA GLU A 388 25.17 -3.32 14.28
C GLU A 388 25.38 -4.64 13.51
N ALA A 389 24.35 -5.16 12.85
CA ALA A 389 24.43 -6.46 12.20
C ALA A 389 25.44 -6.46 11.03
N SER A 390 26.22 -7.55 10.93
CA SER A 390 27.18 -7.75 9.82
C SER A 390 26.46 -8.40 8.63
N ILE A 391 25.68 -7.60 7.92
CA ILE A 391 24.88 -7.98 6.73
C ILE A 391 25.05 -6.95 5.61
N PRO A 392 24.69 -7.26 4.35
CA PRO A 392 24.73 -6.30 3.25
C PRO A 392 23.99 -4.99 3.56
N ALA A 393 24.53 -3.86 3.12
CA ALA A 393 24.03 -2.52 3.48
C ALA A 393 22.56 -2.32 3.11
N PHE A 394 22.12 -2.79 1.93
CA PHE A 394 20.72 -2.67 1.50
C PHE A 394 19.75 -3.45 2.39
N LEU A 395 20.14 -4.66 2.86
CA LEU A 395 19.33 -5.43 3.81
C LEU A 395 19.23 -4.74 5.16
N LYS A 396 20.35 -4.18 5.61
CA LYS A 396 20.41 -3.40 6.86
C LYS A 396 19.44 -2.21 6.79
N GLU A 397 19.47 -1.46 5.71
CA GLU A 397 18.54 -0.35 5.48
C GLU A 397 17.08 -0.82 5.51
N GLN A 398 16.74 -1.89 4.77
CA GLN A 398 15.39 -2.44 4.76
C GLN A 398 14.90 -2.86 6.15
N LEU A 399 15.77 -3.48 6.96
CA LEU A 399 15.44 -3.89 8.33
C LEU A 399 15.21 -2.70 9.26
N ILE A 400 16.09 -1.69 9.20
CA ILE A 400 15.97 -0.48 10.01
C ILE A 400 14.70 0.30 9.64
N ASN A 401 14.44 0.50 8.36
CA ASN A 401 13.26 1.18 7.86
C ASN A 401 11.95 0.44 8.18
N GLY A 402 12.01 -0.89 8.21
CA GLY A 402 10.86 -1.76 8.51
C GLY A 402 10.58 -1.96 10.00
N TRP A 403 11.43 -1.44 10.89
CA TRP A 403 11.33 -1.71 12.31
C TRP A 403 10.74 -0.53 13.10
N ASN A 404 9.62 -0.78 13.76
CA ASN A 404 9.04 0.10 14.76
C ASN A 404 9.22 -0.54 16.14
N ALA A 405 9.88 0.14 17.06
CA ALA A 405 10.28 -0.40 18.36
C ALA A 405 9.12 -0.95 19.20
N GLN A 406 7.92 -0.40 19.02
CA GLN A 406 6.73 -0.76 19.79
C GLN A 406 5.88 -1.86 19.11
N ARG A 407 5.94 -1.96 17.77
CA ARG A 407 4.98 -2.72 16.96
C ARG A 407 5.59 -3.84 16.12
N SER A 408 6.87 -3.76 15.83
CA SER A 408 7.58 -4.81 15.11
C SER A 408 8.04 -5.92 16.06
N GLY A 409 8.30 -7.12 15.52
CA GLY A 409 8.88 -8.22 16.26
C GLY A 409 10.31 -7.95 16.74
N ASP A 410 10.91 -8.94 17.37
CA ASP A 410 12.23 -8.87 17.97
C ASP A 410 13.31 -9.39 17.02
N ILE A 411 13.00 -10.43 16.25
CA ILE A 411 13.95 -11.12 15.39
C ILE A 411 13.41 -11.15 13.96
N TYR A 412 14.29 -10.93 12.98
CA TYR A 412 13.98 -11.10 11.55
C TYR A 412 14.81 -12.24 10.97
N CYS A 413 14.13 -13.16 10.27
CA CYS A 413 14.74 -14.29 9.58
C CYS A 413 14.90 -13.95 8.08
N VAL A 414 16.13 -13.76 7.63
CA VAL A 414 16.47 -13.52 6.22
C VAL A 414 16.66 -14.86 5.53
N THR A 415 15.70 -15.25 4.70
CA THR A 415 15.76 -16.50 3.94
C THR A 415 16.75 -16.41 2.77
N ARG A 416 17.22 -17.57 2.29
CA ARG A 416 17.93 -17.67 1.01
C ARG A 416 17.04 -17.17 -0.13
N SER A 417 17.67 -16.65 -1.18
CA SER A 417 16.96 -16.23 -2.40
C SER A 417 16.14 -17.37 -2.98
N GLY A 418 14.91 -17.06 -3.40
CA GLY A 418 13.97 -18.05 -3.96
C GLY A 418 13.17 -18.81 -2.91
N LEU A 419 13.42 -18.59 -1.61
CA LEU A 419 12.60 -19.14 -0.53
C LEU A 419 11.61 -18.09 -0.02
N TYR A 420 10.36 -18.48 0.13
CA TYR A 420 9.31 -17.64 0.69
C TYR A 420 8.42 -18.42 1.68
N ASP A 421 7.59 -17.72 2.46
CA ASP A 421 6.87 -18.32 3.59
C ASP A 421 5.70 -19.20 3.14
N PHE A 422 5.94 -20.50 3.09
CA PHE A 422 4.91 -21.54 3.02
C PHE A 422 5.47 -22.86 3.54
N VAL A 423 4.60 -23.81 3.88
CA VAL A 423 4.99 -25.11 4.40
C VAL A 423 5.61 -25.95 3.27
N PRO A 424 6.92 -26.31 3.34
CA PRO A 424 7.56 -27.14 2.33
C PRO A 424 6.83 -28.48 2.16
N GLY A 425 6.73 -28.93 0.89
CA GLY A 425 6.04 -30.18 0.55
C GLY A 425 4.52 -30.09 0.48
N SER A 426 3.90 -28.92 0.76
CA SER A 426 2.49 -28.70 0.50
C SER A 426 2.24 -28.48 -1.01
N ASP A 427 1.03 -28.81 -1.49
CA ASP A 427 0.58 -28.52 -2.87
C ASP A 427 0.20 -27.02 -2.99
N TYR A 428 1.14 -26.13 -2.71
CA TYR A 428 0.95 -24.69 -2.81
C TYR A 428 1.20 -24.20 -4.23
N ARG A 429 0.13 -23.82 -4.93
CA ARG A 429 0.17 -23.37 -6.35
C ARG A 429 0.24 -21.86 -6.51
N GLY A 430 0.00 -21.13 -5.45
CA GLY A 430 -0.04 -19.69 -5.44
C GLY A 430 1.32 -19.02 -5.35
N THR A 431 1.28 -17.77 -4.94
CA THR A 431 2.46 -16.98 -4.58
C THR A 431 2.21 -16.21 -3.29
N THR A 432 3.29 -15.70 -2.70
CA THR A 432 3.22 -14.79 -1.56
C THR A 432 4.35 -13.76 -1.65
N HIS A 433 4.38 -12.86 -0.71
CA HIS A 433 5.26 -11.71 -0.60
C HIS A 433 5.68 -11.49 0.87
N GLY A 434 6.33 -10.38 1.18
CA GLY A 434 6.82 -10.06 2.53
C GLY A 434 8.32 -10.25 2.69
N ALA A 435 9.00 -10.81 1.68
CA ALA A 435 10.43 -11.04 1.66
C ALA A 435 11.23 -9.78 1.28
N TRP A 436 12.53 -9.86 1.48
CA TRP A 436 13.48 -8.80 1.15
C TRP A 436 13.84 -8.70 -0.34
N ASN A 437 13.48 -9.70 -1.12
CA ASN A 437 13.96 -9.94 -2.47
C ASN A 437 13.40 -8.95 -3.51
N PRO A 438 14.10 -8.70 -4.62
CA PRO A 438 13.64 -7.81 -5.68
C PRO A 438 12.28 -8.18 -6.29
N TYR A 439 11.90 -9.46 -6.31
CA TYR A 439 10.60 -9.87 -6.82
C TYR A 439 9.42 -9.33 -5.98
N ASP A 440 9.65 -9.00 -4.70
CA ASP A 440 8.69 -8.34 -3.82
C ASP A 440 8.86 -6.82 -3.81
N SER A 441 10.10 -6.33 -3.95
CA SER A 441 10.42 -4.92 -3.77
C SER A 441 10.48 -4.10 -5.06
N HIS A 442 10.66 -4.71 -6.24
CA HIS A 442 10.67 -3.99 -7.52
C HIS A 442 9.25 -3.87 -8.07
N ILE A 443 8.70 -2.69 -7.95
CA ILE A 443 7.30 -2.36 -8.23
C ILE A 443 7.19 -1.26 -9.29
N PRO A 444 6.06 -1.18 -10.04
CA PRO A 444 5.84 -0.08 -10.98
C PRO A 444 5.76 1.27 -10.29
N CYS A 445 6.18 2.31 -10.99
CA CYS A 445 5.92 3.69 -10.65
C CYS A 445 5.81 4.50 -11.94
N VAL A 446 4.61 4.97 -12.25
CA VAL A 446 4.32 5.73 -13.47
C VAL A 446 3.55 6.99 -13.09
N PHE A 447 4.00 8.14 -13.57
CA PHE A 447 3.25 9.41 -13.48
C PHE A 447 2.64 9.73 -14.84
N PHE A 448 1.42 10.27 -14.84
CA PHE A 448 0.66 10.54 -16.08
C PHE A 448 -0.26 11.76 -15.93
N GLY A 449 -0.43 12.50 -17.00
CA GLY A 449 -1.43 13.54 -17.11
C GLY A 449 -0.89 14.95 -16.87
N TRP A 450 -1.47 15.69 -15.93
CA TRP A 450 -1.19 17.11 -15.71
C TRP A 450 0.31 17.40 -15.54
N LYS A 451 0.86 18.21 -16.46
CA LYS A 451 2.28 18.61 -16.51
C LYS A 451 3.30 17.47 -16.50
N VAL A 452 2.89 16.24 -16.77
CA VAL A 452 3.81 15.11 -16.92
C VAL A 452 4.18 14.96 -18.38
N LYS A 453 5.47 15.06 -18.70
CA LYS A 453 6.00 14.76 -20.03
C LYS A 453 6.32 13.26 -20.14
N HIS A 454 6.04 12.68 -21.29
CA HIS A 454 6.45 11.32 -21.58
C HIS A 454 7.97 11.15 -21.43
N GLY A 455 8.36 10.04 -20.82
CA GLY A 455 9.76 9.71 -20.60
C GLY A 455 9.94 8.50 -19.68
N ASN A 456 11.18 8.19 -19.42
CA ASN A 456 11.52 7.16 -18.44
C ASN A 456 12.85 7.45 -17.75
N SER A 457 13.05 6.86 -16.58
CA SER A 457 14.30 6.92 -15.84
C SER A 457 14.63 5.54 -15.26
N SER A 458 15.88 5.11 -15.39
CA SER A 458 16.41 3.90 -14.74
C SER A 458 17.18 4.22 -13.46
N ARG A 459 17.15 5.47 -12.99
CA ARG A 459 17.69 5.82 -11.67
C ARG A 459 16.89 5.10 -10.60
N THR A 460 17.57 4.66 -9.55
CA THR A 460 16.90 4.08 -8.40
C THR A 460 16.04 5.14 -7.73
N ASN A 461 14.75 4.85 -7.63
CA ASN A 461 13.76 5.57 -6.85
C ASN A 461 13.19 4.61 -5.82
N TYR A 462 12.63 5.17 -4.79
CA TYR A 462 11.96 4.37 -3.77
C TYR A 462 10.45 4.67 -3.74
N MET A 463 9.67 3.70 -3.30
CA MET A 463 8.23 3.87 -3.11
C MET A 463 7.89 5.15 -2.32
N VAL A 464 8.69 5.47 -1.33
CA VAL A 464 8.54 6.65 -0.47
C VAL A 464 8.77 7.98 -1.22
N ASP A 465 9.31 7.95 -2.44
CA ASP A 465 9.54 9.13 -3.27
C ASP A 465 8.28 9.62 -3.99
N VAL A 466 7.22 8.79 -4.04
CA VAL A 466 5.95 9.14 -4.69
C VAL A 466 5.29 10.34 -3.99
N ALA A 467 5.14 10.30 -2.67
CA ALA A 467 4.48 11.38 -1.92
C ALA A 467 5.18 12.74 -2.07
N PRO A 468 6.49 12.86 -1.84
CA PRO A 468 7.16 14.16 -2.02
C PRO A 468 7.16 14.64 -3.47
N THR A 469 7.15 13.74 -4.47
CA THR A 469 7.01 14.11 -5.88
C THR A 469 5.65 14.75 -6.15
N VAL A 470 4.56 14.11 -5.71
CA VAL A 470 3.20 14.68 -5.84
C VAL A 470 3.09 15.99 -5.07
N CYS A 471 3.58 16.07 -3.84
CA CYS A 471 3.55 17.31 -3.06
C CYS A 471 4.33 18.45 -3.73
N ALA A 472 5.50 18.18 -4.31
CA ALA A 472 6.27 19.16 -5.07
C ALA A 472 5.48 19.66 -6.29
N MET A 473 4.88 18.75 -7.07
CA MET A 473 4.03 19.13 -8.22
C MET A 473 2.83 19.98 -7.79
N LEU A 474 2.21 19.68 -6.65
CA LEU A 474 1.08 20.45 -6.12
C LEU A 474 1.49 21.73 -5.41
N ARG A 475 2.78 21.96 -5.17
CA ARG A 475 3.32 23.04 -4.34
C ARG A 475 2.67 23.08 -2.95
N ILE A 476 2.66 21.94 -2.28
CA ILE A 476 2.17 21.78 -0.91
C ILE A 476 3.28 21.21 -0.01
N GLN A 477 3.13 21.39 1.29
CA GLN A 477 4.03 20.81 2.27
C GLN A 477 3.99 19.27 2.17
N MET A 478 5.14 18.62 2.31
CA MET A 478 5.23 17.15 2.40
C MET A 478 4.58 16.63 3.68
N PRO A 479 4.13 15.36 3.71
CA PRO A 479 3.66 14.71 4.93
C PRO A 479 4.67 14.80 6.07
N ASN A 480 4.18 14.85 7.30
CA ASN A 480 4.97 15.17 8.49
C ASN A 480 6.09 14.17 8.83
N SER A 481 6.05 12.96 8.30
CA SER A 481 7.07 11.93 8.47
C SER A 481 7.77 11.54 7.16
N CYS A 482 7.59 12.34 6.10
CA CYS A 482 8.16 12.07 4.79
C CYS A 482 9.69 12.09 4.84
N ILE A 483 10.31 11.01 4.33
CA ILE A 483 11.77 10.87 4.17
C ILE A 483 12.18 10.66 2.72
N GLY A 484 11.21 10.47 1.82
CA GLY A 484 11.44 10.34 0.39
C GLY A 484 11.92 11.65 -0.24
N ASN A 485 12.46 11.55 -1.44
CA ASN A 485 12.91 12.68 -2.23
C ASN A 485 12.02 12.86 -3.46
N PRO A 486 11.69 14.08 -3.88
CA PRO A 486 10.99 14.28 -5.14
C PRO A 486 11.78 13.70 -6.32
N ILE A 487 11.11 12.98 -7.19
CA ILE A 487 11.66 12.51 -8.46
C ILE A 487 11.76 13.73 -9.37
N THR A 488 12.95 14.32 -9.48
CA THR A 488 13.18 15.61 -10.14
C THR A 488 12.81 15.56 -11.62
N GLU A 489 13.03 14.41 -12.27
CA GLU A 489 12.63 14.20 -13.67
C GLU A 489 11.12 14.32 -13.90
N VAL A 490 10.32 14.22 -12.85
CA VAL A 490 8.86 14.43 -12.88
C VAL A 490 8.50 15.80 -12.31
N ALA A 491 9.03 16.13 -11.13
CA ALA A 491 8.65 17.31 -10.36
C ALA A 491 9.11 18.62 -11.02
N ASP A 492 10.26 18.62 -11.70
CA ASP A 492 10.84 19.82 -12.32
C ASP A 492 10.32 20.12 -13.74
N GLN A 493 9.34 19.35 -14.22
CA GLN A 493 8.73 19.56 -15.54
C GLN A 493 7.67 20.68 -15.59
N GLN A 494 7.48 21.40 -14.48
CA GLN A 494 6.46 22.46 -14.32
C GLN A 494 6.79 23.75 -15.03
#